data_09a1fd9b60ca86aff7c93492443d995f
#
_entry.id   09a1fd9b60ca86aff7c93492443d995f
#
_cell.length_a   1.000
_cell.length_b   1.000
_cell.length_c   1.000
_cell.angle_alpha   90.00
_cell.angle_beta   90.00
_cell.angle_gamma   90.00
#
_symmetry.space_group_name_H-M   'P 1'
#
loop_
_entity.id
_entity.type
_entity.pdbx_description
1 polymer ?
#
loop_
_entity_poly.entity_id
_entity_poly.type
_entity_poly.pdbx_seq_one_letter_code
_entity_poly.pdbx_strand_id
1 'polypeptide(L)'
;RSSGSNATAKARHNAYGKTEMWYLVGADRDAELIMGFNKDTDKSEYLTALHNHTLPVLLNTEKVEKGDCFFIPAGTVHAICKGCYIAEIQQTSDITYRIYDYDRRDKNGNPRELHTELATDVINFCEQKQHSIHYHQHENHTEELVSCNYFTTNYLKFDKEVEKDYIELDSFVIYMCLEGNFTLVYDVDKTVKVNKGETIL
;
A
#
# COMPACT_ATOMS: atom_id res chain seq x y z
N ARG A 1 11.13 -0.72 2.07
CA ARG A 1 10.59 -1.78 2.95
C ARG A 1 10.22 -3.00 2.11
N SER A 2 10.03 -4.13 2.74
CA SER A 2 9.45 -5.34 2.16
C SER A 2 8.81 -6.16 3.27
N SER A 3 8.01 -7.15 2.92
CA SER A 3 7.36 -8.06 3.88
C SER A 3 7.34 -9.50 3.33
N GLY A 4 7.23 -10.49 4.20
CA GLY A 4 7.09 -11.89 3.80
C GLY A 4 5.68 -12.28 3.40
N SER A 5 5.55 -13.38 2.66
CA SER A 5 4.27 -14.05 2.42
C SER A 5 3.64 -14.53 3.74
N ASN A 6 2.34 -14.91 3.72
CA ASN A 6 1.69 -15.50 4.89
C ASN A 6 2.44 -16.71 5.43
N ALA A 7 2.97 -17.59 4.57
CA ALA A 7 3.73 -18.76 5.01
C ALA A 7 5.00 -18.38 5.78
N THR A 8 5.78 -17.43 5.25
CA THR A 8 7.00 -16.95 5.88
C THR A 8 6.73 -16.18 7.18
N ALA A 9 5.73 -15.30 7.17
CA ALA A 9 5.34 -14.52 8.33
C ALA A 9 4.82 -15.42 9.47
N LYS A 10 4.03 -16.45 9.13
CA LYS A 10 3.55 -17.43 10.08
C LYS A 10 4.69 -18.24 10.70
N ALA A 11 5.62 -18.72 9.86
CA ALA A 11 6.76 -19.53 10.32
C ALA A 11 7.71 -18.76 11.23
N ARG A 12 7.97 -17.46 10.94
CA ARG A 12 8.96 -16.65 11.64
C ARG A 12 8.42 -15.86 12.83
N HIS A 13 7.19 -15.38 12.70
CA HIS A 13 6.64 -14.38 13.64
C HIS A 13 5.27 -14.78 14.19
N ASN A 14 4.72 -15.94 13.79
CA ASN A 14 3.34 -16.33 14.07
C ASN A 14 2.32 -15.23 13.67
N ALA A 15 2.58 -14.55 12.57
CA ALA A 15 1.80 -13.43 12.06
C ALA A 15 1.37 -13.65 10.61
N TYR A 16 0.63 -12.70 10.05
CA TYR A 16 0.25 -12.68 8.64
C TYR A 16 1.31 -11.97 7.79
N GLY A 17 1.32 -12.25 6.49
CA GLY A 17 2.02 -11.45 5.50
C GLY A 17 1.40 -10.05 5.38
N LYS A 18 2.02 -9.19 4.59
CA LYS A 18 1.57 -7.81 4.43
C LYS A 18 1.43 -7.49 2.94
N THR A 19 0.35 -7.98 2.35
CA THR A 19 -0.11 -7.52 1.04
C THR A 19 -0.87 -6.22 1.24
N GLU A 20 -0.61 -5.23 0.42
CA GLU A 20 -1.10 -3.86 0.55
C GLU A 20 -1.63 -3.33 -0.77
N MET A 21 -2.43 -2.29 -0.69
CA MET A 21 -2.69 -1.38 -1.80
C MET A 21 -2.55 0.06 -1.31
N TRP A 22 -2.11 0.94 -2.20
CA TRP A 22 -2.02 2.36 -1.96
C TRP A 22 -2.87 3.14 -2.95
N TYR A 23 -3.61 4.11 -2.44
CA TYR A 23 -4.35 5.08 -3.22
C TYR A 23 -3.80 6.48 -2.94
N LEU A 24 -3.42 7.22 -3.98
CA LEU A 24 -2.88 8.58 -3.86
C LEU A 24 -4.03 9.58 -3.63
N VAL A 25 -4.28 9.94 -2.38
CA VAL A 25 -5.25 10.98 -2.00
C VAL A 25 -4.75 12.36 -2.41
N GLY A 26 -3.44 12.53 -2.46
CA GLY A 26 -2.77 13.74 -2.96
C GLY A 26 -1.30 13.47 -3.26
N ALA A 27 -0.76 14.24 -4.19
CA ALA A 27 0.65 14.20 -4.57
C ALA A 27 1.13 15.59 -4.93
N ASP A 28 2.33 15.95 -4.45
CA ASP A 28 3.03 17.15 -4.91
C ASP A 28 3.50 16.94 -6.36
N ARG A 29 3.86 18.04 -7.05
CA ARG A 29 4.26 18.01 -8.47
C ARG A 29 5.36 17.00 -8.82
N ASP A 30 6.30 16.79 -7.91
CA ASP A 30 7.45 15.90 -8.11
C ASP A 30 7.40 14.71 -7.12
N ALA A 31 6.20 14.30 -6.73
CA ALA A 31 6.00 13.16 -5.86
C ALA A 31 6.34 11.85 -6.58
N GLU A 32 6.99 10.95 -5.87
CA GLU A 32 7.44 9.67 -6.40
C GLU A 32 7.19 8.57 -5.37
N LEU A 33 7.08 7.34 -5.87
CA LEU A 33 7.11 6.11 -5.09
C LEU A 33 8.24 5.22 -5.57
N ILE A 34 8.77 4.42 -4.65
CA ILE A 34 9.65 3.30 -5.01
C ILE A 34 8.80 2.05 -5.05
N MET A 35 8.84 1.33 -6.19
CA MET A 35 8.05 0.14 -6.47
C MET A 35 8.88 -0.92 -7.17
N GLY A 36 9.43 -1.89 -6.39
CA GLY A 36 10.22 -2.99 -6.91
C GLY A 36 11.59 -2.60 -7.42
N PHE A 37 12.14 -3.47 -8.27
CA PHE A 37 13.41 -3.28 -8.96
C PHE A 37 13.17 -2.81 -10.40
N ASN A 38 14.12 -2.04 -10.94
CA ASN A 38 14.06 -1.54 -12.32
C ASN A 38 14.58 -2.54 -13.36
N LYS A 39 15.06 -3.69 -12.91
CA LYS A 39 15.48 -4.85 -13.72
C LYS A 39 15.44 -6.11 -12.87
N ASP A 40 15.48 -7.26 -13.52
CA ASP A 40 15.77 -8.52 -12.81
C ASP A 40 17.11 -8.40 -12.09
N THR A 41 17.12 -8.74 -10.83
CA THR A 41 18.30 -8.76 -9.98
C THR A 41 18.34 -10.07 -9.18
N ASP A 42 19.36 -10.25 -8.37
CA ASP A 42 19.49 -11.39 -7.47
C ASP A 42 19.97 -10.97 -6.08
N LYS A 43 19.99 -11.94 -5.16
CA LYS A 43 20.44 -11.73 -3.79
C LYS A 43 21.87 -11.19 -3.73
N SER A 44 22.78 -11.64 -4.61
CA SER A 44 24.18 -11.23 -4.62
C SER A 44 24.33 -9.78 -5.06
N GLU A 45 23.67 -9.41 -6.15
CA GLU A 45 23.66 -8.03 -6.66
C GLU A 45 23.03 -7.07 -5.65
N TYR A 46 21.89 -7.46 -5.06
CA TYR A 46 21.24 -6.69 -4.00
C TYR A 46 22.17 -6.46 -2.80
N LEU A 47 22.81 -7.51 -2.27
CA LEU A 47 23.71 -7.38 -1.11
C LEU A 47 24.95 -6.54 -1.45
N THR A 48 25.49 -6.67 -2.66
CA THR A 48 26.60 -5.83 -3.13
C THR A 48 26.19 -4.36 -3.22
N ALA A 49 25.02 -4.08 -3.77
CA ALA A 49 24.50 -2.72 -3.88
C ALA A 49 24.19 -2.13 -2.49
N LEU A 50 23.69 -2.93 -1.57
CA LEU A 50 23.44 -2.51 -0.19
C LEU A 50 24.76 -2.17 0.53
N HIS A 51 25.78 -3.03 0.41
CA HIS A 51 27.10 -2.81 1.01
C HIS A 51 27.78 -1.54 0.46
N ASN A 52 27.62 -1.29 -0.83
CA ASN A 52 28.24 -0.14 -1.52
C ASN A 52 27.38 1.14 -1.44
N HIS A 53 26.26 1.14 -0.71
CA HIS A 53 25.31 2.27 -0.63
C HIS A 53 24.74 2.70 -1.99
N THR A 54 24.66 1.78 -2.95
CA THR A 54 24.15 2.02 -4.32
C THR A 54 22.79 1.38 -4.57
N LEU A 55 22.13 0.84 -3.56
CA LEU A 55 20.83 0.20 -3.69
C LEU A 55 19.79 1.05 -4.47
N PRO A 56 19.71 2.39 -4.29
CA PRO A 56 18.76 3.19 -5.05
C PRO A 56 18.87 3.08 -6.57
N VAL A 57 20.05 2.72 -7.11
CA VAL A 57 20.27 2.54 -8.56
C VAL A 57 19.53 1.32 -9.11
N LEU A 58 19.25 0.34 -8.26
CA LEU A 58 18.51 -0.88 -8.63
C LEU A 58 16.98 -0.74 -8.46
N LEU A 59 16.52 0.32 -7.80
CA LEU A 59 15.11 0.46 -7.47
C LEU A 59 14.35 1.18 -8.59
N ASN A 60 13.14 0.72 -8.83
CA ASN A 60 12.21 1.39 -9.72
C ASN A 60 11.56 2.57 -8.99
N THR A 61 11.60 3.75 -9.60
CA THR A 61 10.97 4.97 -9.10
C THR A 61 9.87 5.39 -10.07
N GLU A 62 8.67 5.56 -9.57
CA GLU A 62 7.50 5.94 -10.35
C GLU A 62 7.01 7.32 -9.93
N LYS A 63 6.83 8.22 -10.88
CA LYS A 63 6.13 9.50 -10.66
C LYS A 63 4.66 9.22 -10.44
N VAL A 64 4.06 9.95 -9.51
CA VAL A 64 2.69 9.71 -9.10
C VAL A 64 1.88 11.00 -9.06
N GLU A 65 0.59 10.82 -9.30
CA GLU A 65 -0.41 11.90 -9.25
C GLU A 65 -1.57 11.51 -8.33
N LYS A 66 -2.37 12.50 -7.92
CA LYS A 66 -3.62 12.25 -7.19
C LYS A 66 -4.52 11.32 -8.01
N GLY A 67 -5.02 10.26 -7.37
CA GLY A 67 -5.87 9.25 -7.98
C GLY A 67 -5.15 8.00 -8.44
N ASP A 68 -3.82 8.00 -8.47
CA ASP A 68 -3.08 6.77 -8.79
C ASP A 68 -3.33 5.69 -7.73
N CYS A 69 -3.35 4.46 -8.19
CA CYS A 69 -3.59 3.29 -7.35
C CYS A 69 -2.55 2.21 -7.63
N PHE A 70 -2.03 1.59 -6.57
CA PHE A 70 -0.97 0.59 -6.64
C PHE A 70 -1.33 -0.64 -5.83
N PHE A 71 -1.09 -1.82 -6.40
CA PHE A 71 -1.16 -3.09 -5.68
C PHE A 71 0.24 -3.57 -5.34
N ILE A 72 0.45 -3.93 -4.08
CA ILE A 72 1.77 -4.24 -3.52
C ILE A 72 1.73 -5.64 -2.88
N PRO A 73 1.99 -6.70 -3.66
CA PRO A 73 2.12 -8.03 -3.10
C PRO A 73 3.25 -8.12 -2.07
N ALA A 74 3.09 -9.01 -1.11
CA ALA A 74 4.17 -9.33 -0.19
C ALA A 74 5.45 -9.73 -0.95
N GLY A 75 6.61 -9.26 -0.49
CA GLY A 75 7.90 -9.43 -1.18
C GLY A 75 8.31 -8.25 -2.06
N THR A 76 7.40 -7.39 -2.43
CA THR A 76 7.72 -6.18 -3.21
C THR A 76 8.50 -5.19 -2.35
N VAL A 77 9.63 -4.72 -2.88
CA VAL A 77 10.36 -3.59 -2.29
C VAL A 77 9.61 -2.30 -2.58
N HIS A 78 9.29 -1.52 -1.56
CA HIS A 78 8.51 -0.30 -1.74
C HIS A 78 8.88 0.79 -0.74
N ALA A 79 8.68 2.04 -1.12
CA ALA A 79 8.78 3.18 -0.22
C ALA A 79 7.94 4.37 -0.71
N ILE A 80 7.38 5.09 0.25
CA ILE A 80 6.73 6.37 0.02
C ILE A 80 7.81 7.45 0.09
N CYS A 81 7.98 8.19 -1.01
CA CYS A 81 8.87 9.34 -1.05
C CYS A 81 8.15 10.61 -0.55
N LYS A 82 8.86 11.74 -0.57
CA LYS A 82 8.31 13.03 -0.14
C LYS A 82 7.17 13.45 -1.07
N GLY A 83 6.19 14.14 -0.52
CA GLY A 83 5.11 14.76 -1.27
C GLY A 83 3.91 13.87 -1.55
N CYS A 84 3.90 12.63 -1.07
CA CYS A 84 2.77 11.71 -1.21
C CYS A 84 1.86 11.76 0.02
N TYR A 85 0.55 11.82 -0.21
CA TYR A 85 -0.48 11.58 0.77
C TYR A 85 -1.33 10.41 0.30
N ILE A 86 -1.29 9.29 1.03
CA ILE A 86 -1.89 8.02 0.62
C ILE A 86 -2.93 7.51 1.60
N ALA A 87 -3.90 6.76 1.07
CA ALA A 87 -4.69 5.81 1.83
C ALA A 87 -4.11 4.42 1.59
N GLU A 88 -3.70 3.75 2.66
CA GLU A 88 -3.14 2.40 2.64
C GLU A 88 -4.14 1.41 3.19
N ILE A 89 -4.48 0.40 2.41
CA ILE A 89 -5.25 -0.76 2.83
C ILE A 89 -4.34 -1.97 2.78
N GLN A 90 -4.29 -2.74 3.87
CA GLN A 90 -3.36 -3.85 4.01
C GLN A 90 -3.94 -5.00 4.83
N GLN A 91 -3.32 -6.18 4.74
CA GLN A 91 -3.56 -7.23 5.71
C GLN A 91 -3.24 -6.73 7.13
N THR A 92 -3.94 -7.25 8.13
CA THR A 92 -3.67 -6.97 9.55
C THR A 92 -2.31 -7.55 9.96
N SER A 93 -1.24 -6.83 9.64
CA SER A 93 0.13 -7.20 9.93
C SER A 93 0.99 -5.95 10.10
N ASP A 94 1.87 -5.98 11.08
CA ASP A 94 2.90 -4.97 11.32
C ASP A 94 4.31 -5.45 10.89
N ILE A 95 4.41 -6.68 10.36
CA ILE A 95 5.66 -7.26 9.93
C ILE A 95 6.20 -6.53 8.70
N THR A 96 7.26 -5.76 8.93
CA THR A 96 7.94 -4.98 7.89
C THR A 96 9.44 -5.10 8.06
N TYR A 97 10.14 -5.48 6.99
CA TYR A 97 11.60 -5.51 6.98
C TYR A 97 12.13 -4.19 6.41
N ARG A 98 12.95 -3.50 7.19
CA ARG A 98 13.69 -2.33 6.72
C ARG A 98 14.93 -2.79 5.99
N ILE A 99 14.98 -2.53 4.69
CA ILE A 99 16.08 -2.99 3.81
C ILE A 99 17.10 -1.90 3.54
N TYR A 100 16.73 -0.64 3.65
CA TYR A 100 17.57 0.53 3.45
C TYR A 100 17.00 1.74 4.18
N ASP A 101 17.82 2.64 4.67
CA ASP A 101 17.38 3.79 5.45
C ASP A 101 18.10 5.09 5.08
N TYR A 102 18.78 5.15 3.94
CA TYR A 102 19.49 6.35 3.47
C TYR A 102 20.48 6.89 4.50
N ASP A 103 21.11 6.01 5.27
CA ASP A 103 22.06 6.32 6.36
C ASP A 103 21.51 7.31 7.42
N ARG A 104 20.18 7.40 7.54
CA ARG A 104 19.55 8.25 8.55
C ARG A 104 19.90 7.80 9.94
N ARG A 105 20.14 8.78 10.81
CA ARG A 105 20.47 8.58 12.20
C ARG A 105 19.43 9.23 13.11
N ASP A 106 19.22 8.66 14.26
CA ASP A 106 18.40 9.24 15.31
C ASP A 106 19.08 10.46 15.95
N LYS A 107 18.40 11.12 16.90
CA LYS A 107 18.94 12.26 17.66
C LYS A 107 20.23 11.95 18.47
N ASN A 108 20.52 10.68 18.70
CA ASN A 108 21.72 10.21 19.40
C ASN A 108 22.83 9.76 18.43
N GLY A 109 22.62 9.89 17.12
CA GLY A 109 23.59 9.49 16.09
C GLY A 109 23.51 8.01 15.71
N ASN A 110 22.56 7.22 16.24
CA ASN A 110 22.44 5.79 15.94
C ASN A 110 21.69 5.54 14.62
N PRO A 111 22.14 4.62 13.75
CA PRO A 111 21.38 4.17 12.61
C PRO A 111 20.18 3.33 13.08
N ARG A 112 19.09 3.33 12.28
CA ARG A 112 18.00 2.40 12.51
C ARG A 112 18.39 1.00 12.07
N GLU A 113 17.91 0.00 12.79
CA GLU A 113 18.16 -1.41 12.47
C GLU A 113 17.67 -1.75 11.06
N LEU A 114 18.52 -2.45 10.31
CA LEU A 114 18.20 -3.06 9.02
C LEU A 114 17.97 -4.56 9.21
N HIS A 115 16.96 -5.10 8.52
CA HIS A 115 16.57 -6.51 8.59
C HIS A 115 17.09 -7.28 7.36
N THR A 116 18.36 -7.09 7.00
CA THR A 116 18.93 -7.55 5.73
C THR A 116 18.77 -9.05 5.51
N GLU A 117 19.14 -9.87 6.48
CA GLU A 117 19.07 -11.33 6.36
C GLU A 117 17.62 -11.81 6.19
N LEU A 118 16.71 -11.34 7.04
CA LEU A 118 15.28 -11.69 6.96
C LEU A 118 14.63 -11.22 5.66
N ALA A 119 15.04 -10.07 5.18
CA ALA A 119 14.51 -9.49 3.95
C ALA A 119 14.95 -10.26 2.70
N THR A 120 16.21 -10.70 2.62
CA THR A 120 16.71 -11.39 1.43
C THR A 120 16.00 -12.70 1.11
N ASP A 121 15.35 -13.32 2.07
CA ASP A 121 14.60 -14.56 1.85
C ASP A 121 13.17 -14.33 1.36
N VAL A 122 12.69 -13.09 1.42
CA VAL A 122 11.29 -12.77 1.08
C VAL A 122 11.17 -11.76 -0.06
N ILE A 123 12.24 -11.06 -0.41
CA ILE A 123 12.23 -10.09 -1.51
C ILE A 123 11.98 -10.81 -2.84
N ASN A 124 11.05 -10.28 -3.62
CA ASN A 124 10.92 -10.61 -5.01
C ASN A 124 11.96 -9.81 -5.82
N PHE A 125 12.98 -10.48 -6.32
CA PHE A 125 14.09 -9.89 -7.06
C PHE A 125 13.81 -9.70 -8.56
N CYS A 126 12.67 -10.18 -9.05
CA CYS A 126 12.30 -9.98 -10.45
C CYS A 126 11.87 -8.52 -10.70
N GLU A 127 12.17 -8.02 -11.89
CA GLU A 127 11.59 -6.79 -12.39
C GLU A 127 10.06 -6.89 -12.37
N GLN A 128 9.40 -5.91 -11.80
CA GLN A 128 7.95 -5.83 -11.78
C GLN A 128 7.52 -4.62 -12.63
N LYS A 129 7.05 -4.91 -13.84
CA LYS A 129 6.76 -3.87 -14.85
C LYS A 129 5.47 -3.09 -14.61
N GLN A 130 4.58 -3.57 -13.73
CA GLN A 130 3.30 -2.94 -13.53
C GLN A 130 2.81 -3.11 -12.09
N HIS A 131 2.88 -2.05 -11.34
CA HIS A 131 2.27 -1.95 -10.01
C HIS A 131 1.00 -1.10 -10.01
N SER A 132 0.91 -0.16 -10.96
CA SER A 132 -0.23 0.75 -11.10
C SER A 132 -1.47 0.01 -11.60
N ILE A 133 -2.59 0.37 -11.04
CA ILE A 133 -3.92 -0.12 -11.41
C ILE A 133 -4.63 0.95 -12.21
N HIS A 134 -5.03 0.58 -13.42
CA HIS A 134 -5.85 1.45 -14.27
C HIS A 134 -7.33 1.19 -13.97
N TYR A 135 -8.06 2.22 -13.65
CA TYR A 135 -9.48 2.17 -13.37
C TYR A 135 -10.17 3.41 -13.96
N HIS A 136 -11.47 3.34 -14.10
CA HIS A 136 -12.29 4.46 -14.55
C HIS A 136 -12.96 5.14 -13.35
N GLN A 137 -13.12 6.45 -13.40
CA GLN A 137 -13.79 7.21 -12.35
C GLN A 137 -15.19 7.63 -12.86
N HIS A 138 -16.13 6.69 -12.83
CA HIS A 138 -17.52 7.03 -13.14
C HIS A 138 -18.23 7.54 -11.90
N GLU A 139 -18.90 8.69 -12.03
CA GLU A 139 -19.69 9.22 -10.92
C GLU A 139 -20.89 8.33 -10.61
N ASN A 140 -21.16 8.15 -9.32
CA ASN A 140 -22.27 7.34 -8.80
C ASN A 140 -22.18 5.82 -9.09
N HIS A 141 -21.02 5.36 -9.51
CA HIS A 141 -20.73 3.95 -9.72
C HIS A 141 -19.55 3.50 -8.85
N THR A 142 -19.62 2.26 -8.41
CA THR A 142 -18.51 1.63 -7.69
C THR A 142 -17.54 1.06 -8.69
N GLU A 143 -16.30 1.47 -8.58
CA GLU A 143 -15.18 0.94 -9.38
C GLU A 143 -14.31 0.05 -8.50
N GLU A 144 -14.12 -1.20 -8.87
CA GLU A 144 -13.20 -2.09 -8.17
C GLU A 144 -11.77 -1.68 -8.48
N LEU A 145 -10.99 -1.36 -7.44
CA LEU A 145 -9.57 -1.04 -7.56
C LEU A 145 -8.70 -2.29 -7.41
N VAL A 146 -8.93 -3.04 -6.34
CA VAL A 146 -8.17 -4.25 -6.01
C VAL A 146 -9.10 -5.29 -5.46
N SER A 147 -8.99 -6.52 -5.95
CA SER A 147 -9.60 -7.70 -5.35
C SER A 147 -8.54 -8.77 -5.18
N CYS A 148 -8.32 -9.23 -3.95
CA CYS A 148 -7.36 -10.27 -3.62
C CYS A 148 -7.90 -11.19 -2.52
N ASN A 149 -7.14 -12.21 -2.14
CA ASN A 149 -7.56 -13.17 -1.11
C ASN A 149 -7.73 -12.56 0.29
N TYR A 150 -7.37 -11.30 0.49
CA TYR A 150 -7.30 -10.68 1.82
C TYR A 150 -8.26 -9.51 1.98
N PHE A 151 -8.51 -8.78 0.91
CA PHE A 151 -9.42 -7.65 0.88
C PHE A 151 -9.88 -7.34 -0.55
N THR A 152 -11.03 -6.71 -0.66
CA THR A 152 -11.48 -6.02 -1.87
C THR A 152 -11.60 -4.54 -1.55
N THR A 153 -11.03 -3.69 -2.40
CA THR A 153 -11.09 -2.25 -2.27
C THR A 153 -11.76 -1.65 -3.48
N ASN A 154 -12.77 -0.84 -3.23
CA ASN A 154 -13.55 -0.15 -4.23
C ASN A 154 -13.37 1.36 -4.09
N TYR A 155 -13.46 2.07 -5.20
CA TYR A 155 -13.57 3.51 -5.26
C TYR A 155 -15.01 3.92 -5.58
N LEU A 156 -15.50 4.93 -4.87
CA LEU A 156 -16.84 5.49 -5.12
C LEU A 156 -16.77 7.01 -5.05
N LYS A 157 -17.08 7.67 -6.15
CA LYS A 157 -17.34 9.11 -6.24
C LYS A 157 -18.80 9.34 -6.54
N PHE A 158 -19.50 10.13 -5.73
CA PHE A 158 -20.92 10.34 -5.91
C PHE A 158 -21.35 11.75 -5.51
N ASP A 159 -22.40 12.23 -6.14
CA ASP A 159 -23.04 13.52 -5.89
C ASP A 159 -24.55 13.39 -5.61
N LYS A 160 -25.05 12.17 -5.62
CA LYS A 160 -26.44 11.81 -5.31
C LYS A 160 -26.50 10.55 -4.46
N GLU A 161 -27.67 10.18 -4.02
CA GLU A 161 -27.90 8.95 -3.27
C GLU A 161 -27.47 7.71 -4.06
N VAL A 162 -26.75 6.83 -3.38
CA VAL A 162 -26.27 5.54 -3.90
C VAL A 162 -26.65 4.45 -2.91
N GLU A 163 -27.45 3.51 -3.36
CA GLU A 163 -27.83 2.34 -2.57
C GLU A 163 -26.81 1.22 -2.73
N LYS A 164 -26.49 0.54 -1.63
CA LYS A 164 -25.60 -0.62 -1.59
C LYS A 164 -26.27 -1.77 -0.87
N ASP A 165 -26.28 -2.93 -1.50
CA ASP A 165 -26.74 -4.17 -0.91
C ASP A 165 -25.53 -5.06 -0.59
N TYR A 166 -25.43 -5.49 0.66
CA TYR A 166 -24.36 -6.34 1.18
C TYR A 166 -24.89 -7.65 1.80
N ILE A 167 -26.13 -8.04 1.48
CA ILE A 167 -26.79 -9.19 2.09
C ILE A 167 -26.03 -10.51 1.85
N GLU A 168 -25.32 -10.61 0.73
CA GLU A 168 -24.52 -11.80 0.39
C GLU A 168 -23.07 -11.72 0.88
N LEU A 169 -22.67 -10.61 1.50
CA LEU A 169 -21.30 -10.42 1.96
C LEU A 169 -21.11 -10.98 3.37
N ASP A 170 -20.39 -12.10 3.48
CA ASP A 170 -20.00 -12.68 4.77
C ASP A 170 -18.74 -12.03 5.32
N SER A 171 -18.76 -10.70 5.47
CA SER A 171 -17.66 -9.90 5.99
C SER A 171 -18.16 -8.52 6.42
N PHE A 172 -17.25 -7.70 6.91
CA PHE A 172 -17.50 -6.29 7.20
C PHE A 172 -17.16 -5.39 6.03
N VAL A 173 -17.73 -4.20 6.02
CA VAL A 173 -17.43 -3.12 5.06
C VAL A 173 -16.92 -1.90 5.81
N ILE A 174 -15.81 -1.34 5.32
CA ILE A 174 -15.24 -0.10 5.85
C ILE A 174 -15.41 1.00 4.79
N TYR A 175 -15.97 2.13 5.18
CA TYR A 175 -15.98 3.35 4.37
C TYR A 175 -14.94 4.33 4.89
N MET A 176 -14.06 4.76 4.02
CA MET A 176 -13.04 5.79 4.28
C MET A 176 -13.36 7.03 3.45
N CYS A 177 -13.72 8.14 4.09
CA CYS A 177 -14.03 9.39 3.40
C CYS A 177 -12.74 10.14 3.04
N LEU A 178 -12.34 10.07 1.79
CA LEU A 178 -11.11 10.71 1.31
C LEU A 178 -11.32 12.17 0.90
N GLU A 179 -12.53 12.55 0.47
CA GLU A 179 -12.85 13.90 0.03
C GLU A 179 -14.34 14.22 0.28
N GLY A 180 -14.65 15.47 0.60
CA GLY A 180 -16.03 15.90 0.89
C GLY A 180 -16.58 15.35 2.21
N ASN A 181 -17.84 14.96 2.17
CA ASN A 181 -18.56 14.30 3.25
C ASN A 181 -19.77 13.56 2.69
N PHE A 182 -20.29 12.60 3.44
CA PHE A 182 -21.53 11.92 3.11
C PHE A 182 -22.29 11.55 4.39
N THR A 183 -23.57 11.17 4.21
CA THR A 183 -24.37 10.59 5.27
C THR A 183 -24.65 9.13 4.92
N LEU A 184 -24.26 8.22 5.80
CA LEU A 184 -24.61 6.81 5.70
C LEU A 184 -25.97 6.59 6.40
N VAL A 185 -26.90 5.98 5.69
CA VAL A 185 -28.18 5.50 6.22
C VAL A 185 -28.09 3.98 6.29
N TYR A 186 -28.22 3.38 7.47
CA TYR A 186 -27.97 1.96 7.68
C TYR A 186 -29.14 1.21 8.33
N ASP A 187 -30.20 1.95 8.70
CA ASP A 187 -31.47 1.41 9.21
C ASP A 187 -32.55 2.49 9.03
N VAL A 188 -33.83 2.13 9.28
CA VAL A 188 -34.96 3.00 9.19
C VAL A 188 -34.72 4.28 9.95
N ASP A 189 -34.39 5.16 10.19
CA ASP A 189 -34.13 6.37 10.97
C ASP A 189 -32.71 6.44 11.57
N LYS A 190 -31.79 5.57 11.18
CA LYS A 190 -30.40 5.62 11.67
C LYS A 190 -29.45 6.15 10.62
N THR A 191 -28.82 7.26 10.94
CA THR A 191 -27.87 7.90 10.04
C THR A 191 -26.60 8.28 10.78
N VAL A 192 -25.49 8.30 10.06
CA VAL A 192 -24.23 8.83 10.53
C VAL A 192 -23.59 9.72 9.47
N LYS A 193 -23.16 10.90 9.85
CA LYS A 193 -22.40 11.79 8.97
C LYS A 193 -20.94 11.43 9.05
N VAL A 194 -20.31 11.28 7.88
CA VAL A 194 -18.88 10.94 7.72
C VAL A 194 -18.21 12.09 6.98
N ASN A 195 -17.20 12.68 7.57
CA ASN A 195 -16.47 13.81 7.00
C ASN A 195 -15.12 13.33 6.45
N LYS A 196 -14.48 14.17 5.64
CA LYS A 196 -13.13 13.90 5.11
C LYS A 196 -12.15 13.50 6.23
N GLY A 197 -11.44 12.39 6.04
CA GLY A 197 -10.49 11.81 6.96
C GLY A 197 -11.10 10.87 8.00
N GLU A 198 -12.42 10.75 8.04
CA GLU A 198 -13.11 9.80 8.93
C GLU A 198 -13.29 8.44 8.25
N THR A 199 -13.30 7.41 9.08
CA THR A 199 -13.52 6.02 8.68
C THR A 199 -14.64 5.43 9.53
N ILE A 200 -15.53 4.68 8.90
CA ILE A 200 -16.65 4.01 9.55
C ILE A 200 -16.71 2.53 9.13
N LEU A 201 -17.05 1.67 10.10
CA LEU A 201 -17.29 0.23 9.96
C LEU A 201 -18.79 -0.04 10.04
#